data_867e1dde7404879399f32570270b82db
#
_entry.id   867e1dde7404879399f32570270b82db
#
_cell.length_a   1.000
_cell.length_b   1.000
_cell.length_c   1.000
_cell.angle_alpha   90.00
_cell.angle_beta   90.00
_cell.angle_gamma   90.00
#
_symmetry.space_group_name_H-M   'P 1'
#
loop_
_entity.id
_entity.type
_entity.pdbx_description
1 polymer ?
#
loop_
_entity_poly.entity_id
_entity_poly.type
_entity_poly.pdbx_seq_one_letter_code
_entity_poly.pdbx_strand_id
1 'polypeptide(L)' 'MSMNDLEQALDPARFFRLNRQYIANINGIRKISFYFSSKLIVRLKGCKDENIVISKEKATLFKKWLEK' A
#
# COMPACT_ATOMS: atom_id res chain seq x y z
N MET A 1 3.61 -15.58 12.37
CA MET A 1 3.98 -14.15 12.45
C MET A 1 2.78 -13.29 12.05
N SER A 2 2.44 -12.30 12.85
CA SER A 2 1.31 -11.42 12.53
C SER A 2 1.73 -10.37 11.50
N MET A 3 0.75 -9.74 10.86
CA MET A 3 1.01 -8.65 9.91
C MET A 3 1.76 -7.49 10.59
N ASN A 4 1.44 -7.21 11.85
CA ASN A 4 2.13 -6.15 12.60
C ASN A 4 3.60 -6.49 12.83
N ASP A 5 3.91 -7.75 13.15
CA ASP A 5 5.29 -8.20 13.33
C ASP A 5 6.05 -8.12 12.02
N LEU A 6 5.42 -8.51 10.92
CA LEU A 6 6.01 -8.45 9.60
C LEU A 6 6.31 -7.00 9.21
N GLU A 7 5.37 -6.10 9.45
CA GLU A 7 5.56 -4.68 9.14
C GLU A 7 6.77 -4.09 9.85
N GLN A 8 6.96 -4.44 11.13
CA GLN A 8 8.10 -3.94 11.91
C GLN A 8 9.43 -4.52 11.44
N ALA A 9 9.41 -5.71 10.85
CA ALA A 9 10.61 -6.37 10.37
C ALA A 9 11.07 -5.87 9.00
N LEU A 10 10.20 -5.17 8.27
CA LEU A 10 10.50 -4.71 6.92
C LEU A 10 11.04 -3.28 6.91
N ASP A 11 11.86 -2.97 5.89
CA ASP A 11 12.42 -1.63 5.70
C ASP A 11 11.28 -0.65 5.34
N PRO A 12 11.01 0.37 6.17
CA PRO A 12 9.92 1.31 5.90
C PRO A 12 10.14 2.17 4.65
N ALA A 13 11.37 2.26 4.15
CA ALA A 13 11.63 2.97 2.90
C ALA A 13 11.17 2.19 1.68
N ARG A 14 11.08 0.85 1.79
CA ARG A 14 10.75 -0.03 0.67
C ARG A 14 9.36 -0.65 0.77
N PHE A 15 8.81 -0.70 1.97
CA PHE A 15 7.53 -1.38 2.22
C PHE A 15 6.57 -0.44 2.92
N PHE A 16 5.32 -0.50 2.49
CA PHE A 16 4.26 0.31 3.07
C PHE A 16 3.03 -0.56 3.27
N ARG A 17 2.46 -0.50 4.48
CA ARG A 17 1.24 -1.24 4.79
C ARG A 17 0.04 -0.52 4.21
N LEU A 18 -0.63 -1.15 3.26
CA LEU A 18 -1.80 -0.58 2.59
C LEU A 18 -3.05 -0.70 3.46
N ASN A 19 -3.25 -1.87 4.03
CA ASN A 19 -4.39 -2.15 4.89
C ASN A 19 -4.06 -3.36 5.77
N ARG A 20 -5.08 -3.96 6.39
CA ARG A 20 -4.87 -5.11 7.29
C ARG A 20 -4.37 -6.35 6.57
N GLN A 21 -4.56 -6.44 5.27
CA GLN A 21 -4.24 -7.64 4.49
C GLN A 21 -2.98 -7.51 3.64
N TYR A 22 -2.57 -6.29 3.30
CA TYR A 22 -1.52 -6.09 2.31
C TYR A 22 -0.43 -5.15 2.77
N ILE A 23 0.82 -5.53 2.50
CA ILE A 23 2.00 -4.68 2.58
C ILE A 23 2.58 -4.64 1.17
N ALA A 24 2.84 -3.43 0.66
CA ALA A 24 3.37 -3.24 -0.69
C ALA A 24 4.86 -2.97 -0.66
N ASN A 25 5.59 -3.64 -1.56
CA ASN A 25 6.96 -3.29 -1.88
C ASN A 25 6.93 -2.19 -2.94
N ILE A 26 7.80 -1.17 -2.81
CA ILE A 26 7.86 -0.05 -3.77
C ILE A 26 8.03 -0.55 -5.21
N ASN A 27 8.79 -1.62 -5.40
CA ASN A 27 9.02 -2.21 -6.72
C ASN A 27 7.89 -3.16 -7.15
N GLY A 28 6.96 -3.45 -6.26
CA GLY A 28 5.84 -4.33 -6.54
C GLY A 28 4.56 -3.62 -6.90
N ILE A 29 4.55 -2.30 -6.90
CA ILE A 29 3.36 -1.52 -7.24
C ILE A 29 3.24 -1.45 -8.77
N ARG A 30 2.13 -1.95 -9.29
CA ARG A 30 1.88 -1.98 -10.73
C ARG A 30 1.14 -0.73 -11.19
N LYS A 31 0.10 -0.32 -10.44
CA LYS A 31 -0.74 0.79 -10.82
C LYS A 31 -1.40 1.41 -9.59
N ILE A 32 -1.55 2.72 -9.62
CA ILE A 32 -2.28 3.48 -8.60
C ILE A 32 -3.35 4.28 -9.31
N SER A 33 -4.60 4.18 -8.84
CA SER A 33 -5.73 4.91 -9.43
C SER A 33 -6.47 5.67 -8.35
N PHE A 34 -7.10 6.77 -8.75
CA PHE A 34 -7.95 7.52 -7.83
C PHE A 34 -9.31 6.82 -7.67
N TYR A 35 -9.87 6.93 -6.48
CA TYR A 35 -11.17 6.40 -6.16
C TYR A 35 -11.97 7.49 -5.44
N PHE A 36 -13.28 7.31 -5.32
CA PHE A 36 -14.12 8.34 -4.71
C PHE A 36 -13.73 8.59 -3.24
N SER A 37 -14.11 9.76 -2.71
CA SER A 37 -13.86 10.17 -1.33
C SER A 37 -12.37 10.22 -0.96
N SER A 38 -11.52 10.62 -1.91
CA SER A 38 -10.06 10.77 -1.71
C SER A 38 -9.35 9.45 -1.37
N LYS A 39 -9.96 8.34 -1.67
CA LYS A 39 -9.35 7.02 -1.53
C LYS A 39 -8.49 6.71 -2.76
N LEU A 40 -7.63 5.71 -2.64
CA LEU A 40 -6.82 5.22 -3.75
C LEU A 40 -7.05 3.73 -3.95
N ILE A 41 -6.92 3.30 -5.20
CA ILE A 41 -6.88 1.89 -5.55
C ILE A 41 -5.45 1.57 -5.98
N VAL A 42 -4.86 0.53 -5.37
CA VAL A 42 -3.50 0.09 -5.70
C VAL A 42 -3.55 -1.31 -6.28
N ARG A 43 -2.80 -1.52 -7.35
CA ARG A 43 -2.59 -2.84 -7.94
C ARG A 43 -1.15 -3.25 -7.73
N LEU A 44 -0.96 -4.48 -7.24
CA LEU A 44 0.35 -5.04 -6.97
C LEU A 44 0.68 -6.11 -7.99
N LYS A 45 1.97 -6.22 -8.36
CA LYS A 45 2.45 -7.26 -9.27
C LYS A 45 2.26 -8.62 -8.62
N GLY A 46 1.72 -9.56 -9.38
CA GLY A 46 1.52 -10.93 -8.91
C GLY A 46 0.40 -11.10 -7.90
N CYS A 47 -0.33 -10.05 -7.58
CA CYS A 47 -1.45 -10.12 -6.65
C CYS A 47 -2.74 -10.34 -7.43
N LYS A 48 -3.58 -11.26 -6.95
CA LYS A 48 -4.86 -11.56 -7.58
C LYS A 48 -5.89 -10.46 -7.35
N ASP A 49 -5.74 -9.72 -6.26
CA ASP A 49 -6.63 -8.63 -5.93
C ASP A 49 -6.30 -7.43 -6.82
N GLU A 50 -7.21 -7.06 -7.70
CA GLU A 50 -6.99 -5.94 -8.61
C GLU A 50 -7.40 -4.60 -8.02
N ASN A 51 -8.19 -4.61 -6.94
CA ASN A 51 -8.74 -3.40 -6.36
C ASN A 51 -8.45 -3.36 -4.86
N ILE A 52 -7.21 -3.07 -4.51
CA ILE A 52 -6.83 -2.88 -3.10
C ILE A 52 -7.11 -1.42 -2.76
N VAL A 53 -8.18 -1.18 -2.00
CA VAL A 53 -8.61 0.17 -1.65
C VAL A 53 -7.88 0.64 -0.40
N ILE A 54 -7.31 1.85 -0.48
CA ILE A 54 -6.63 2.49 0.65
C ILE A 54 -7.53 3.61 1.16
N SER A 55 -7.72 3.68 2.48
CA SER A 55 -8.51 4.74 3.11
C SER A 55 -7.90 6.11 2.85
N LYS A 56 -8.69 7.17 3.04
CA LYS A 56 -8.25 8.55 2.84
C LYS A 56 -7.00 8.89 3.66
N GLU A 57 -6.98 8.51 4.92
CA GLU A 57 -5.85 8.78 5.82
C GLU A 57 -4.59 8.04 5.35
N LYS A 58 -4.73 6.77 5.01
CA LYS A 58 -3.61 5.98 4.50
C LYS A 58 -3.15 6.50 3.15
N ALA A 59 -4.07 6.95 2.30
CA ALA A 59 -3.72 7.49 0.99
C ALA A 59 -2.80 8.70 1.10
N THR A 60 -3.05 9.57 2.07
CA THR A 60 -2.19 10.74 2.33
C THR A 60 -0.78 10.30 2.70
N LEU A 61 -0.67 9.33 3.60
CA LEU A 61 0.63 8.79 4.03
C LEU A 61 1.33 8.05 2.89
N PHE A 62 0.57 7.32 2.08
CA PHE A 62 1.08 6.58 0.94
C PHE A 62 1.71 7.51 -0.09
N LYS A 63 1.03 8.62 -0.39
CA LYS A 63 1.56 9.62 -1.33
C LYS A 63 2.88 10.20 -0.83
N LYS A 64 2.97 10.51 0.46
CA LYS A 64 4.21 11.02 1.05
C LYS A 64 5.32 9.99 0.97
N TRP A 65 5.00 8.74 1.20
CA TRP A 65 5.96 7.64 1.11
C TRP A 65 6.51 7.49 -0.32
N LEU A 66 5.65 7.64 -1.33
CA LEU A 66 6.06 7.56 -2.72
C LEU A 66 6.98 8.72 -3.16
N GLU A 67 6.87 9.86 -2.51
CA GLU A 67 7.63 11.06 -2.86
C GLU A 67 9.05 11.08 -2.30
N LYS A 68 9.42 10.10 -1.54
CA LYS A 68 10.77 10.05 -0.95
C LYS A 68 11.85 9.92 -1.98
#